data_6dc78082125883357eb08c4adbdada9c
#
_entry.id   6dc78082125883357eb08c4adbdada9c
#
_cell.length_a   1.000
_cell.length_b   1.000
_cell.length_c   1.000
_cell.angle_alpha   90.00
_cell.angle_beta   90.00
_cell.angle_gamma   90.00
#
_symmetry.space_group_name_H-M   'P 1'
#
loop_
_entity.id
_entity.type
_entity.pdbx_description
1 polymer ?
#
loop_
_entity_poly.entity_id
_entity_poly.type
_entity_poly.pdbx_seq_one_letter_code
_entity_poly.pdbx_strand_id
1 'polypeptide(L)'
;MALKGYVANIEKLTEKNTDFRHVLYTGKHSQLVLMTLKAGEEIGMEVHDHVDQFFRFESGEGEVYIDGAKHKVKDGDCAIVPAGAQHNVVNTGKKELKLYTIYSPPEHVDKTVRHTKKDAEKMPEEYDGKPTE
;
A
#
# COMPACT_ATOMS: atom_id res chain seq x y z
N MET A 1 -7.42 29.04 -6.84
CA MET A 1 -7.09 27.97 -7.80
C MET A 1 -7.89 26.72 -7.50
N ALA A 2 -8.50 26.14 -8.50
CA ALA A 2 -9.31 24.95 -8.31
C ALA A 2 -8.42 23.70 -8.14
N LEU A 3 -8.77 22.85 -7.18
CA LEU A 3 -8.13 21.56 -6.99
C LEU A 3 -8.67 20.58 -8.02
N LYS A 4 -7.82 19.73 -8.56
CA LYS A 4 -8.19 18.77 -9.61
C LYS A 4 -8.66 17.44 -9.06
N GLY A 5 -8.15 17.03 -7.93
CA GLY A 5 -8.38 15.71 -7.39
C GLY A 5 -7.71 14.63 -8.22
N TYR A 6 -8.18 13.38 -8.06
CA TYR A 6 -7.61 12.25 -8.77
C TYR A 6 -8.71 11.28 -9.18
N VAL A 7 -8.81 11.02 -10.47
CA VAL A 7 -9.81 10.09 -11.03
C VAL A 7 -9.09 9.13 -11.96
N ALA A 8 -9.24 7.84 -11.72
CA ALA A 8 -8.58 6.82 -12.54
C ALA A 8 -9.29 5.48 -12.39
N ASN A 9 -9.02 4.55 -13.29
CA ASN A 9 -9.45 3.17 -13.12
C ASN A 9 -8.45 2.46 -12.22
N ILE A 10 -8.76 2.39 -10.94
CA ILE A 10 -7.82 1.88 -9.95
C ILE A 10 -7.51 0.38 -10.15
N GLU A 11 -8.49 -0.40 -10.59
CA GLU A 11 -8.27 -1.81 -10.85
C GLU A 11 -7.21 -2.00 -11.94
N LYS A 12 -7.35 -1.29 -13.06
CA LYS A 12 -6.38 -1.37 -14.16
C LYS A 12 -4.99 -0.91 -13.75
N LEU A 13 -4.91 0.19 -13.02
CA LEU A 13 -3.62 0.70 -12.55
C LEU A 13 -2.95 -0.30 -11.61
N THR A 14 -3.71 -0.90 -10.70
CA THR A 14 -3.20 -1.88 -9.76
C THR A 14 -2.70 -3.13 -10.47
N GLU A 15 -3.48 -3.65 -11.43
CA GLU A 15 -3.11 -4.85 -12.17
C GLU A 15 -1.90 -4.65 -13.07
N LYS A 16 -1.69 -3.45 -13.59
CA LYS A 16 -0.55 -3.12 -14.45
C LYS A 16 0.70 -2.77 -13.64
N ASN A 17 0.55 -2.42 -12.37
CA ASN A 17 1.68 -2.00 -11.55
C ASN A 17 2.66 -3.15 -11.37
N THR A 18 3.96 -2.88 -11.54
CA THR A 18 5.03 -3.83 -11.27
C THR A 18 5.98 -3.34 -10.18
N ASP A 19 5.75 -2.12 -9.69
CA ASP A 19 6.60 -1.52 -8.66
C ASP A 19 6.22 -2.04 -7.28
N PHE A 20 7.20 -2.21 -6.42
CA PHE A 20 6.95 -2.54 -5.02
C PHE A 20 6.08 -1.47 -4.37
N ARG A 21 6.36 -0.19 -4.62
CA ARG A 21 5.57 0.93 -4.11
C ARG A 21 5.51 2.05 -5.14
N HIS A 22 4.32 2.54 -5.39
CA HIS A 22 4.11 3.66 -6.32
C HIS A 22 3.02 4.56 -5.77
N VAL A 23 3.42 5.71 -5.23
CA VAL A 23 2.48 6.70 -4.68
C VAL A 23 1.81 7.44 -5.84
N LEU A 24 0.48 7.35 -5.92
CA LEU A 24 -0.30 7.96 -7.00
C LEU A 24 -0.79 9.37 -6.67
N TYR A 25 -1.38 9.53 -5.50
CA TYR A 25 -1.98 10.80 -5.13
C TYR A 25 -1.97 10.98 -3.62
N THR A 26 -1.60 12.17 -3.18
CA THR A 26 -1.53 12.53 -1.76
C THR A 26 -2.46 13.70 -1.50
N GLY A 27 -3.53 13.44 -0.77
CA GLY A 27 -4.42 14.49 -0.26
C GLY A 27 -3.94 14.96 1.12
N LYS A 28 -4.71 15.82 1.75
CA LYS A 28 -4.38 16.29 3.10
C LYS A 28 -4.58 15.19 4.14
N HIS A 29 -5.56 14.32 3.93
CA HIS A 29 -5.99 13.34 4.94
C HIS A 29 -5.91 11.90 4.48
N SER A 30 -5.48 11.63 3.25
CA SER A 30 -5.32 10.28 2.72
C SER A 30 -4.33 10.26 1.57
N GLN A 31 -3.79 9.06 1.32
CA GLN A 31 -2.80 8.87 0.26
C GLN A 31 -3.04 7.53 -0.41
N LEU A 32 -3.11 7.53 -1.74
CA LEU A 32 -3.34 6.34 -2.56
C LEU A 32 -2.02 5.81 -3.10
N VAL A 33 -1.75 4.52 -2.85
CA VAL A 33 -0.47 3.89 -3.20
C VAL A 33 -0.72 2.52 -3.84
N LEU A 34 -0.01 2.23 -4.92
CA LEU A 34 0.00 0.89 -5.53
C LEU A 34 1.16 0.09 -4.98
N MET A 35 0.95 -1.22 -4.79
CA MET A 35 2.02 -2.13 -4.40
C MET A 35 1.90 -3.46 -5.13
N THR A 36 3.05 -4.03 -5.47
CA THR A 36 3.15 -5.37 -6.03
C THR A 36 4.20 -6.15 -5.25
N LEU A 37 3.79 -7.29 -4.70
CA LEU A 37 4.69 -8.20 -3.98
C LEU A 37 4.94 -9.43 -4.85
N LYS A 38 6.20 -9.78 -5.03
CA LYS A 38 6.58 -11.00 -5.73
C LYS A 38 6.24 -12.22 -4.87
N ALA A 39 6.15 -13.39 -5.51
CA ALA A 39 5.89 -14.64 -4.77
C ALA A 39 6.87 -14.78 -3.61
N GLY A 40 6.37 -15.05 -2.42
CA GLY A 40 7.16 -15.20 -1.20
C GLY A 40 7.60 -13.89 -0.54
N GLU A 41 7.34 -12.76 -1.16
CA GLU A 41 7.74 -11.46 -0.63
C GLU A 41 6.72 -10.94 0.39
N GLU A 42 7.18 -10.14 1.32
CA GLU A 42 6.32 -9.51 2.33
C GLU A 42 6.64 -8.03 2.46
N ILE A 43 5.68 -7.24 2.94
CA ILE A 43 5.92 -5.83 3.24
C ILE A 43 6.88 -5.71 4.41
N GLY A 44 6.71 -6.53 5.43
CA GLY A 44 7.44 -6.51 6.67
C GLY A 44 6.52 -6.08 7.81
N MET A 45 6.82 -6.52 9.03
CA MET A 45 6.02 -6.17 10.20
C MET A 45 6.17 -4.68 10.50
N GLU A 46 5.04 -3.97 10.57
CA GLU A 46 5.01 -2.53 10.80
C GLU A 46 3.96 -2.14 11.82
N VAL A 47 4.18 -0.98 12.45
CA VAL A 47 3.18 -0.31 13.29
C VAL A 47 3.15 1.15 12.86
N HIS A 48 1.96 1.63 12.52
CA HIS A 48 1.74 3.06 12.24
C HIS A 48 0.87 3.62 13.35
N ASP A 49 1.45 4.36 14.27
CA ASP A 49 0.75 4.80 15.48
C ASP A 49 -0.40 5.77 15.21
N HIS A 50 -0.31 6.53 14.12
CA HIS A 50 -1.28 7.60 13.83
C HIS A 50 -1.90 7.47 12.44
N VAL A 51 -1.79 6.30 11.81
CA VAL A 51 -2.28 6.10 10.44
C VAL A 51 -3.18 4.86 10.40
N ASP A 52 -4.41 5.05 9.93
CA ASP A 52 -5.25 3.93 9.52
C ASP A 52 -4.86 3.54 8.11
N GLN A 53 -4.81 2.27 7.83
CA GLN A 53 -4.41 1.79 6.51
C GLN A 53 -5.44 0.84 5.93
N PHE A 54 -5.94 1.17 4.73
CA PHE A 54 -6.87 0.34 3.98
C PHE A 54 -6.09 -0.40 2.90
N PHE A 55 -6.34 -1.71 2.75
CA PHE A 55 -5.78 -2.54 1.68
C PHE A 55 -6.91 -3.12 0.85
N ARG A 56 -6.77 -3.08 -0.48
CA ARG A 56 -7.64 -3.83 -1.39
C ARG A 56 -6.75 -4.70 -2.27
N PHE A 57 -7.06 -5.99 -2.31
CA PHE A 57 -6.30 -6.97 -3.12
C PHE A 57 -7.02 -7.17 -4.44
N GLU A 58 -6.34 -6.84 -5.54
CA GLU A 58 -6.93 -6.93 -6.88
C GLU A 58 -6.52 -8.19 -7.62
N SER A 59 -5.36 -8.79 -7.29
CA SER A 59 -4.86 -9.97 -7.99
C SER A 59 -3.91 -10.75 -7.08
N GLY A 60 -3.98 -12.06 -7.15
CA GLY A 60 -3.14 -12.96 -6.36
C GLY A 60 -3.79 -13.34 -5.04
N GLU A 61 -2.99 -13.95 -4.16
CA GLU A 61 -3.45 -14.37 -2.83
C GLU A 61 -2.33 -14.20 -1.82
N GLY A 62 -2.69 -14.02 -0.58
CA GLY A 62 -1.72 -13.81 0.48
C GLY A 62 -2.32 -13.92 1.86
N GLU A 63 -1.59 -13.37 2.83
CA GLU A 63 -2.02 -13.33 4.22
C GLU A 63 -1.79 -11.94 4.79
N VAL A 64 -2.75 -11.48 5.60
CA VAL A 64 -2.63 -10.24 6.35
C VAL A 64 -2.59 -10.59 7.83
N TYR A 65 -1.58 -10.07 8.53
CA TYR A 65 -1.44 -10.23 9.98
C TYR A 65 -1.82 -8.90 10.64
N ILE A 66 -2.73 -8.96 11.60
CA ILE A 66 -3.16 -7.78 12.37
C ILE A 66 -3.16 -8.18 13.85
N ASP A 67 -2.26 -7.57 14.63
CA ASP A 67 -2.10 -7.85 16.07
C ASP A 67 -2.09 -9.35 16.39
N GLY A 68 -1.29 -10.10 15.62
CA GLY A 68 -1.12 -11.54 15.83
C GLY A 68 -2.18 -12.43 15.18
N ALA A 69 -3.27 -11.87 14.69
CA ALA A 69 -4.28 -12.65 13.97
C ALA A 69 -3.93 -12.74 12.49
N LYS A 70 -4.03 -13.95 11.94
CA LYS A 70 -3.72 -14.20 10.53
C LYS A 70 -4.99 -14.34 9.72
N HIS A 71 -5.07 -13.64 8.60
CA HIS A 71 -6.21 -13.68 7.70
C HIS A 71 -5.74 -14.00 6.27
N LYS A 72 -6.37 -14.98 5.65
CA LYS A 72 -6.11 -15.27 4.23
C LYS A 72 -6.89 -14.28 3.38
N VAL A 73 -6.23 -13.76 2.34
CA VAL A 73 -6.84 -12.81 1.42
C VAL A 73 -6.56 -13.20 -0.03
N LYS A 74 -7.43 -12.78 -0.92
CA LYS A 74 -7.30 -12.99 -2.36
C LYS A 74 -7.99 -11.84 -3.09
N ASP A 75 -8.02 -11.91 -4.41
CA ASP A 75 -8.65 -10.87 -5.24
C ASP A 75 -10.08 -10.57 -4.76
N GLY A 76 -10.39 -9.29 -4.66
CA GLY A 76 -11.68 -8.81 -4.16
C GLY A 76 -11.75 -8.56 -2.67
N ASP A 77 -10.78 -9.08 -1.88
CA ASP A 77 -10.77 -8.88 -0.44
C ASP A 77 -10.19 -7.53 -0.06
N CYS A 78 -10.56 -7.05 1.11
CA CYS A 78 -9.96 -5.86 1.69
C CYS A 78 -9.57 -6.12 3.14
N ALA A 79 -8.72 -5.24 3.67
CA ALA A 79 -8.38 -5.24 5.07
C ALA A 79 -8.25 -3.79 5.52
N ILE A 80 -8.66 -3.52 6.76
CA ILE A 80 -8.42 -2.23 7.38
C ILE A 80 -7.60 -2.48 8.63
N VAL A 81 -6.43 -1.84 8.68
CA VAL A 81 -5.55 -1.90 9.84
C VAL A 81 -5.68 -0.59 10.59
N PRO A 82 -6.26 -0.61 11.80
CA PRO A 82 -6.41 0.61 12.58
C PRO A 82 -5.06 1.10 13.08
N ALA A 83 -4.96 2.40 13.30
CA ALA A 83 -3.74 3.02 13.84
C ALA A 83 -3.33 2.31 15.14
N GLY A 84 -2.04 2.04 15.27
CA GLY A 84 -1.48 1.37 16.45
C GLY A 84 -1.41 -0.15 16.34
N ALA A 85 -2.11 -0.77 15.41
CA ALA A 85 -2.05 -2.22 15.26
C ALA A 85 -0.78 -2.65 14.54
N GLN A 86 -0.14 -3.70 15.04
CA GLN A 86 1.00 -4.31 14.39
C GLN A 86 0.50 -5.14 13.21
N HIS A 87 1.08 -4.97 12.03
CA HIS A 87 0.58 -5.65 10.85
C HIS A 87 1.66 -6.01 9.84
N ASN A 88 1.33 -6.95 8.96
CA ASN A 88 2.17 -7.35 7.84
C ASN A 88 1.28 -7.92 6.73
N VAL A 89 1.76 -7.83 5.51
CA VAL A 89 1.13 -8.45 4.34
C VAL A 89 2.18 -9.35 3.69
N VAL A 90 1.82 -10.61 3.48
CA VAL A 90 2.72 -11.62 2.91
C VAL A 90 2.11 -12.22 1.65
N ASN A 91 2.87 -12.29 0.58
CA ASN A 91 2.44 -13.01 -0.61
C ASN A 91 2.76 -14.49 -0.44
N THR A 92 1.73 -15.28 -0.18
CA THR A 92 1.87 -16.73 0.02
C THR A 92 1.55 -17.52 -1.25
N GLY A 93 1.18 -16.83 -2.33
CA GLY A 93 0.87 -17.47 -3.60
C GLY A 93 2.08 -17.66 -4.49
N LYS A 94 1.83 -18.18 -5.68
CA LYS A 94 2.86 -18.43 -6.69
C LYS A 94 2.98 -17.30 -7.71
N LYS A 95 1.99 -16.40 -7.74
CA LYS A 95 1.93 -15.25 -8.62
C LYS A 95 2.17 -13.98 -7.84
N GLU A 96 2.34 -12.86 -8.53
CA GLU A 96 2.44 -11.57 -7.88
C GLU A 96 1.14 -11.24 -7.15
N LEU A 97 1.27 -10.65 -5.97
CA LEU A 97 0.14 -10.12 -5.22
C LEU A 97 0.08 -8.62 -5.50
N LYS A 98 -1.01 -8.20 -6.12
CA LYS A 98 -1.20 -6.81 -6.54
C LYS A 98 -2.31 -6.18 -5.73
N LEU A 99 -2.00 -5.03 -5.14
CA LEU A 99 -2.91 -4.36 -4.24
C LEU A 99 -2.77 -2.85 -4.36
N TYR A 100 -3.79 -2.13 -3.91
CA TYR A 100 -3.61 -0.73 -3.60
C TYR A 100 -3.91 -0.52 -2.13
N THR A 101 -3.34 0.52 -1.58
CA THR A 101 -3.50 0.84 -0.17
C THR A 101 -3.74 2.33 -0.01
N ILE A 102 -4.51 2.67 1.02
CA ILE A 102 -4.81 4.07 1.34
C ILE A 102 -4.37 4.31 2.78
N TYR A 103 -3.45 5.26 2.93
CA TYR A 103 -2.98 5.71 4.24
C TYR A 103 -3.79 6.93 4.65
N SER A 104 -4.26 6.96 5.88
CA SER A 104 -5.05 8.07 6.42
C SER A 104 -4.54 8.41 7.82
N PRO A 105 -3.74 9.46 7.97
CA PRO A 105 -3.21 10.42 6.98
C PRO A 105 -2.08 9.86 6.13
N PRO A 106 -1.51 10.65 5.19
CA PRO A 106 -0.41 10.20 4.34
C PRO A 106 0.81 9.71 5.11
N GLU A 107 1.52 8.75 4.55
CA GLU A 107 2.70 8.12 5.16
C GLU A 107 3.98 8.34 4.37
N HIS A 108 3.88 8.43 3.05
CA HIS A 108 5.05 8.51 2.16
C HIS A 108 5.14 9.86 1.47
N VAL A 109 6.34 10.19 0.97
CA VAL A 109 6.54 11.39 0.15
C VAL A 109 5.75 11.23 -1.16
N ASP A 110 5.07 12.29 -1.57
CA ASP A 110 4.24 12.29 -2.77
C ASP A 110 5.04 11.84 -3.99
N LYS A 111 4.41 11.06 -4.86
CA LYS A 111 4.97 10.54 -6.11
C LYS A 111 6.20 9.63 -5.95
N THR A 112 6.46 9.13 -4.76
CA THR A 112 7.53 8.16 -4.53
C THR A 112 7.30 6.91 -5.36
N VAL A 113 8.34 6.45 -6.05
CA VAL A 113 8.35 5.17 -6.75
C VAL A 113 9.53 4.35 -6.24
N ARG A 114 9.26 3.12 -5.82
CA ARG A 114 10.28 2.15 -5.45
C ARG A 114 10.02 0.89 -6.26
N HIS A 115 10.91 0.59 -7.20
CA HIS A 115 10.71 -0.53 -8.11
C HIS A 115 10.78 -1.88 -7.40
N THR A 116 11.61 -1.99 -6.36
CA THR A 116 11.80 -3.23 -5.60
C THR A 116 11.70 -2.96 -4.10
N LYS A 117 11.45 -4.01 -3.34
CA LYS A 117 11.47 -3.95 -1.89
C LYS A 117 12.86 -3.52 -1.39
N LYS A 118 13.91 -4.02 -2.03
CA LYS A 118 15.29 -3.66 -1.69
C LYS A 118 15.53 -2.15 -1.84
N ASP A 119 15.02 -1.56 -2.92
CA ASP A 119 15.11 -0.10 -3.13
C ASP A 119 14.38 0.65 -2.02
N ALA A 120 13.20 0.17 -1.63
CA ALA A 120 12.42 0.79 -0.55
C ALA A 120 13.17 0.75 0.78
N GLU A 121 13.86 -0.35 1.06
CA GLU A 121 14.65 -0.50 2.28
C GLU A 121 15.90 0.40 2.28
N LYS A 122 16.51 0.59 1.11
CA LYS A 122 17.70 1.45 0.96
C LYS A 122 17.37 2.94 0.98
N MET A 123 16.18 3.31 0.55
CA MET A 123 15.76 4.71 0.41
C MET A 123 14.47 4.94 1.19
N PRO A 124 14.52 4.83 2.54
CA PRO A 124 13.34 5.07 3.36
C PRO A 124 12.92 6.54 3.25
N GLU A 125 11.62 6.78 3.30
CA GLU A 125 11.08 8.13 3.29
C GLU A 125 9.89 8.21 4.25
N GLU A 126 9.66 9.42 4.74
CA GLU A 126 8.49 9.74 5.55
C GLU A 126 7.76 10.91 4.91
N TYR A 127 6.46 10.98 5.11
CA TYR A 127 5.67 12.07 4.56
C TYR A 127 6.22 13.43 5.01
N ASP A 128 6.46 14.32 4.05
CA ASP A 128 7.05 15.63 4.26
C ASP A 128 6.02 16.74 4.44
N GLY A 129 4.75 16.40 4.51
CA GLY A 129 3.67 17.38 4.67
C GLY A 129 3.22 18.05 3.38
N LYS A 130 3.71 17.57 2.24
CA LYS A 130 3.41 18.18 0.94
C LYS A 130 2.46 17.30 0.13
N PRO A 131 1.15 17.65 0.04
CA PRO A 131 0.21 16.91 -0.80
C PRO A 131 0.48 17.16 -2.28
N THR A 132 -0.21 16.41 -3.14
CA THR A 132 -0.06 16.54 -4.59
C THR A 132 -0.48 17.95 -5.07
N GLU A 133 -1.48 18.53 -4.41
CA GLU A 133 -2.00 19.85 -4.77
C GLU A 133 -2.07 20.80 -3.58
#